data_82f8d597b0d6cf24a3e9654c52dda9f8
#
_entry.id   82f8d597b0d6cf24a3e9654c52dda9f8
#
_cell.length_a   1.000
_cell.length_b   1.000
_cell.length_c   1.000
_cell.angle_alpha   90.00
_cell.angle_beta   90.00
_cell.angle_gamma   90.00
#
_symmetry.space_group_name_H-M   'P 1'
#
loop_
_entity.id
_entity.type
_entity.pdbx_description
1 polymer ?
#
loop_
_entity_poly.entity_id
_entity_poly.type
_entity_poly.pdbx_seq_one_letter_code
_entity_poly.pdbx_strand_id
1 'polypeptide(L)'
;MYRKSAYNRKYRKRKAKAFRLCRRGETEREVKRMIRYIVKRSGDKVSFDARKIKSAIFKANTRIAAERMSDADLNELTEEVLTALEKLPGTPTAQEIQNVVEEKLLAADYAKTANAYINYRTEHEHLREMDDELVKIFENLTFRPSEEDDLKRENANINADTAMGTMLKYGSESAKAFYDKYVIPPEIAEAHASGDIHIHDKDFYALTETCCQIDLLKLFQDGFSTGHGYLREPNDIRSYAALACIAIQANQNEMHGGQSVPNFDYAMAEGVKKTYRKQYFRALAQYIEVRFDMSASDAAALTAAIKEALGTDVTMHTAEAYAEKLRAFLPRHQAENGFQIITGDAARAAAEYAAKTAYKETDAATYQAMEALVHNLNTMNSRAGAQVPFSSLNYGTDTSPEGRMAVHNLLRATEAGLGDGETPIFPVQIFKVKEGVNYNEGDPNYDLFRHALRCSAKRLFPNFSFLDAPFNLQYYKPGDYNTEVAYMGCRTRVMGNVFDNTKEVTCGRGNLSFTSINLPRIGIEAKGDMKTFYKLLDEKIALVEEQLLHRFKIQCSKKVYNYPFLMGQG
;
A
#
# COMPACT_ATOMS: atom_id res chain seq x y z
N MET A 1 46.77 -26.84 3.69
CA MET A 1 47.26 -27.26 5.02
C MET A 1 48.77 -27.20 5.02
N TYR A 2 49.45 -26.63 5.95
CA TYR A 2 50.87 -26.26 6.12
C TYR A 2 51.19 -24.79 5.80
N ARG A 3 50.90 -23.91 6.80
CA ARG A 3 51.61 -22.64 7.08
C ARG A 3 51.09 -21.87 8.31
N LYS A 4 50.56 -22.55 9.33
CA LYS A 4 50.11 -21.91 10.62
C LYS A 4 50.91 -22.33 11.86
N SER A 5 52.01 -23.08 11.70
CA SER A 5 52.74 -23.65 12.86
C SER A 5 54.00 -22.89 13.31
N ALA A 6 54.55 -22.00 12.50
CA ALA A 6 55.83 -21.35 12.81
C ALA A 6 55.69 -19.98 13.54
N TYR A 7 54.52 -19.32 13.48
CA TYR A 7 54.33 -18.01 14.08
C TYR A 7 54.05 -18.06 15.60
N ASN A 8 53.47 -19.15 16.07
CA ASN A 8 53.06 -19.28 17.48
C ASN A 8 54.19 -19.70 18.45
N ARG A 9 55.35 -20.22 17.95
CA ARG A 9 56.48 -20.59 18.82
C ARG A 9 57.40 -19.42 19.20
N LYS A 10 57.45 -18.35 18.38
CA LYS A 10 58.30 -17.17 18.67
C LYS A 10 57.64 -16.23 19.68
N TYR A 11 56.32 -16.24 19.78
CA TYR A 11 55.56 -15.39 20.70
C TYR A 11 55.59 -15.92 22.15
N ARG A 12 55.62 -17.24 22.36
CA ARG A 12 55.64 -17.84 23.71
C ARG A 12 57.01 -17.75 24.40
N LYS A 13 58.12 -17.68 23.66
CA LYS A 13 59.48 -17.55 24.26
C LYS A 13 59.83 -16.13 24.72
N ARG A 14 59.16 -15.09 24.20
CA ARG A 14 59.36 -13.70 24.66
C ARG A 14 58.59 -13.35 25.95
N LYS A 15 57.49 -14.01 26.24
CA LYS A 15 56.71 -13.82 27.47
C LYS A 15 57.33 -14.46 28.73
N ALA A 16 58.13 -15.50 28.59
CA ALA A 16 58.72 -16.19 29.72
C ALA A 16 60.00 -15.50 30.27
N LYS A 17 60.60 -14.56 29.52
CA LYS A 17 61.82 -13.87 29.96
C LYS A 17 61.53 -12.53 30.70
N ALA A 18 60.32 -12.00 30.59
CA ALA A 18 59.89 -10.79 31.27
C ALA A 18 59.34 -11.02 32.68
N PHE A 19 59.10 -12.25 33.09
CA PHE A 19 58.46 -12.58 34.38
C PHE A 19 59.43 -12.89 35.51
N ARG A 20 60.78 -12.79 35.31
CA ARG A 20 61.79 -13.11 36.34
C ARG A 20 62.57 -11.95 36.93
N LEU A 21 62.20 -10.71 36.65
CA LEU A 21 63.01 -9.54 37.09
C LEU A 21 62.25 -8.52 37.96
N CYS A 22 61.19 -8.93 38.65
CA CYS A 22 60.60 -8.04 39.66
C CYS A 22 60.19 -8.84 40.92
N ARG A 23 61.18 -9.22 41.69
CA ARG A 23 61.03 -9.49 43.14
C ARG A 23 62.28 -9.01 43.85
N ARG A 24 62.26 -7.76 44.31
CA ARG A 24 62.93 -7.26 45.51
C ARG A 24 62.69 -5.76 45.74
N GLY A 25 62.13 -5.48 46.93
CA GLY A 25 62.25 -4.18 47.65
C GLY A 25 61.14 -3.18 47.34
N GLU A 26 60.04 -3.13 47.98
CA GLU A 26 59.74 -2.49 49.30
C GLU A 26 59.71 -0.97 49.28
N THR A 27 58.63 -0.58 49.72
CA THR A 27 58.17 0.51 50.60
C THR A 27 56.91 1.14 49.97
N GLU A 28 55.86 1.14 50.79
CA GLU A 28 54.58 1.79 50.52
C GLU A 28 54.81 3.28 50.26
N ARG A 29 54.90 3.62 48.98
CA ARG A 29 54.49 4.91 48.45
C ARG A 29 53.19 4.63 47.72
N GLU A 30 52.08 5.28 48.11
CA GLU A 30 50.88 5.36 47.28
C GLU A 30 51.26 5.75 45.88
N VAL A 31 51.49 4.77 45.02
CA VAL A 31 51.68 4.99 43.59
C VAL A 31 50.32 5.33 43.04
N LYS A 32 50.07 6.63 42.80
CA LYS A 32 48.90 7.10 42.04
C LYS A 32 48.75 6.19 40.82
N ARG A 33 47.69 5.41 40.83
CA ARG A 33 47.40 4.39 39.81
C ARG A 33 46.92 5.11 38.58
N MET A 34 47.79 5.44 37.65
CA MET A 34 47.42 6.12 36.42
C MET A 34 46.59 5.19 35.55
N ILE A 35 45.31 5.55 35.30
CA ILE A 35 44.38 4.79 34.45
C ILE A 35 44.88 4.85 33.00
N ARG A 36 45.29 3.71 32.46
CA ARG A 36 45.83 3.62 31.08
C ARG A 36 44.80 3.12 30.09
N TYR A 37 43.79 2.38 30.56
CA TYR A 37 42.78 1.70 29.75
C TYR A 37 41.41 1.77 30.39
N ILE A 38 40.39 1.74 29.58
CA ILE A 38 38.99 1.55 29.98
C ILE A 38 38.40 0.38 29.20
N VAL A 39 37.38 -0.22 29.77
CA VAL A 39 36.55 -1.22 29.08
C VAL A 39 35.32 -0.52 28.54
N LYS A 40 35.18 -0.51 27.22
CA LYS A 40 33.94 -0.07 26.58
C LYS A 40 32.81 -1.05 26.91
N ARG A 41 31.55 -0.63 26.72
CA ARG A 41 30.37 -1.50 26.85
C ARG A 41 30.39 -2.70 25.89
N SER A 42 31.03 -2.56 24.72
CA SER A 42 31.30 -3.67 23.79
C SER A 42 32.27 -4.71 24.34
N GLY A 43 32.81 -4.53 25.53
CA GLY A 43 33.86 -5.39 26.11
C GLY A 43 35.29 -5.06 25.63
N ASP A 44 35.45 -4.16 24.66
CA ASP A 44 36.75 -3.79 24.12
C ASP A 44 37.55 -2.93 25.12
N LYS A 45 38.83 -3.30 25.27
CA LYS A 45 39.75 -2.54 26.08
C LYS A 45 40.47 -1.50 25.21
N VAL A 46 40.22 -0.20 25.49
CA VAL A 46 40.78 0.95 24.74
C VAL A 46 41.59 1.86 25.66
N SER A 47 42.47 2.70 25.06
CA SER A 47 43.26 3.69 25.83
C SER A 47 42.32 4.73 26.46
N PHE A 48 42.63 5.07 27.71
CA PHE A 48 41.92 6.11 28.46
C PHE A 48 42.34 7.52 28.01
N ASP A 49 41.37 8.41 27.83
CA ASP A 49 41.60 9.82 27.51
C ASP A 49 40.71 10.71 28.42
N ALA A 50 41.33 11.31 29.42
CA ALA A 50 40.68 12.20 30.40
C ALA A 50 40.01 13.43 29.75
N ARG A 51 40.49 13.88 28.58
CA ARG A 51 39.89 15.05 27.88
C ARG A 51 38.45 14.79 27.45
N LYS A 52 38.10 13.51 27.25
CA LYS A 52 36.71 13.12 26.91
C LYS A 52 35.75 13.35 28.05
N ILE A 53 36.21 13.16 29.31
CA ILE A 53 35.39 13.44 30.51
C ILE A 53 35.14 14.93 30.60
N LYS A 54 36.21 15.76 30.54
CA LYS A 54 36.09 17.22 30.56
C LYS A 54 35.18 17.75 29.46
N SER A 55 35.33 17.23 28.23
CA SER A 55 34.49 17.62 27.10
C SER A 55 33.01 17.23 27.28
N ALA A 56 32.74 16.09 27.89
CA ALA A 56 31.36 15.66 28.15
C ALA A 56 30.68 16.52 29.21
N ILE A 57 31.38 16.83 30.32
CA ILE A 57 30.90 17.74 31.36
C ILE A 57 30.67 19.14 30.77
N PHE A 58 31.63 19.67 30.01
CA PHE A 58 31.50 20.96 29.35
C PHE A 58 30.28 21.06 28.44
N LYS A 59 30.03 20.04 27.60
CA LYS A 59 28.87 20.00 26.71
C LYS A 59 27.54 19.96 27.46
N ALA A 60 27.46 19.26 28.58
CA ALA A 60 26.27 19.25 29.44
C ALA A 60 26.06 20.61 30.08
N ASN A 61 27.12 21.22 30.61
CA ASN A 61 27.10 22.50 31.30
C ASN A 61 26.75 23.68 30.39
N THR A 62 27.22 23.69 29.12
CA THR A 62 26.90 24.76 28.16
C THR A 62 25.38 24.89 27.87
N ARG A 63 24.61 23.86 28.13
CA ARG A 63 23.15 23.89 27.99
C ARG A 63 22.43 24.51 29.18
N ILE A 64 23.12 24.72 30.31
CA ILE A 64 22.55 25.20 31.57
C ILE A 64 23.15 26.58 31.94
N ALA A 65 22.50 27.64 31.49
CA ALA A 65 22.98 29.01 31.74
C ALA A 65 23.05 29.38 33.25
N ALA A 66 22.22 28.78 34.09
CA ALA A 66 22.11 29.03 35.53
C ALA A 66 23.26 28.42 36.37
N GLU A 67 23.99 27.44 35.82
CA GLU A 67 25.09 26.72 36.52
C GLU A 67 26.39 26.78 35.69
N ARG A 68 26.70 27.90 35.06
CA ARG A 68 27.83 27.99 34.14
C ARG A 68 29.15 27.87 34.89
N MET A 69 29.91 26.84 34.57
CA MET A 69 31.24 26.58 35.12
C MET A 69 32.31 27.41 34.45
N SER A 70 33.28 27.85 35.21
CA SER A 70 34.54 28.36 34.67
C SER A 70 35.46 27.22 34.21
N ASP A 71 36.49 27.54 33.43
CA ASP A 71 37.49 26.54 33.05
C ASP A 71 38.25 25.97 34.28
N ALA A 72 38.35 26.73 35.36
CA ALA A 72 38.94 26.28 36.62
C ALA A 72 38.04 25.21 37.28
N ASP A 73 36.73 25.48 37.41
CA ASP A 73 35.78 24.55 37.99
C ASP A 73 35.69 23.23 37.18
N LEU A 74 35.71 23.33 35.84
CA LEU A 74 35.75 22.19 34.95
C LEU A 74 37.00 21.32 35.13
N ASN A 75 38.16 21.95 35.34
CA ASN A 75 39.40 21.22 35.58
C ASN A 75 39.38 20.56 36.96
N GLU A 76 38.98 21.29 38.00
CA GLU A 76 38.86 20.76 39.37
C GLU A 76 37.93 19.56 39.44
N LEU A 77 36.73 19.69 38.86
CA LEU A 77 35.76 18.58 38.80
C LEU A 77 36.29 17.37 38.01
N THR A 78 37.00 17.62 36.90
CA THR A 78 37.62 16.55 36.12
C THR A 78 38.69 15.82 36.95
N GLU A 79 39.53 16.53 37.69
CA GLU A 79 40.55 15.93 38.58
C GLU A 79 39.91 15.15 39.73
N GLU A 80 38.81 15.63 40.30
CA GLU A 80 38.04 14.87 41.31
C GLU A 80 37.47 13.56 40.75
N VAL A 81 36.93 13.59 39.53
CA VAL A 81 36.47 12.38 38.82
C VAL A 81 37.63 11.40 38.61
N LEU A 82 38.79 11.90 38.13
CA LEU A 82 39.98 11.07 37.94
C LEU A 82 40.46 10.43 39.25
N THR A 83 40.48 11.20 40.32
CA THR A 83 40.87 10.72 41.67
C THR A 83 39.91 9.67 42.20
N ALA A 84 38.62 9.80 41.94
CA ALA A 84 37.61 8.79 42.30
C ALA A 84 37.79 7.51 41.49
N LEU A 85 38.04 7.63 40.18
CA LEU A 85 38.26 6.48 39.27
C LEU A 85 39.52 5.68 39.61
N GLU A 86 40.61 6.36 40.11
CA GLU A 86 41.85 5.71 40.55
C GLU A 86 41.63 4.76 41.75
N LYS A 87 40.57 5.01 42.54
CA LYS A 87 40.20 4.18 43.74
C LYS A 87 39.39 2.95 43.37
N LEU A 88 38.86 2.86 42.16
CA LEU A 88 38.08 1.70 41.71
C LEU A 88 38.99 0.47 41.47
N PRO A 89 38.54 -0.74 41.83
CA PRO A 89 39.27 -1.96 41.60
C PRO A 89 39.24 -2.34 40.12
N GLY A 90 40.42 -2.55 39.53
CA GLY A 90 40.50 -3.07 38.15
C GLY A 90 40.57 -1.96 37.07
N THR A 91 40.24 -2.28 35.86
CA THR A 91 40.15 -1.34 34.72
C THR A 91 38.72 -0.78 34.68
N PRO A 92 38.52 0.53 34.86
CA PRO A 92 37.15 1.08 34.91
C PRO A 92 36.43 0.88 33.60
N THR A 93 35.13 0.59 33.69
CA THR A 93 34.19 0.51 32.57
C THR A 93 33.66 1.89 32.22
N ALA A 94 33.17 2.06 31.00
CA ALA A 94 32.53 3.30 30.57
C ALA A 94 31.33 3.68 31.48
N GLN A 95 30.60 2.69 32.01
CA GLN A 95 29.48 2.90 32.93
C GLN A 95 29.94 3.43 34.30
N GLU A 96 30.99 2.84 34.87
CA GLU A 96 31.57 3.30 36.14
C GLU A 96 32.09 4.74 36.03
N ILE A 97 32.71 5.10 34.91
CA ILE A 97 33.15 6.48 34.66
C ILE A 97 31.96 7.44 34.66
N GLN A 98 30.88 7.09 33.99
CA GLN A 98 29.66 7.91 33.91
C GLN A 98 29.01 8.09 35.27
N ASN A 99 28.89 7.02 36.04
CA ASN A 99 28.33 7.09 37.40
C ASN A 99 29.17 7.99 38.32
N VAL A 100 30.50 7.93 38.24
CA VAL A 100 31.39 8.81 39.00
C VAL A 100 31.26 10.27 38.58
N VAL A 101 31.11 10.56 37.27
CA VAL A 101 30.87 11.93 36.79
C VAL A 101 29.55 12.47 37.34
N GLU A 102 28.48 11.69 37.34
CA GLU A 102 27.17 12.08 37.88
C GLU A 102 27.25 12.36 39.39
N GLU A 103 27.90 11.44 40.14
CA GLU A 103 28.10 11.60 41.58
C GLU A 103 28.87 12.91 41.90
N LYS A 104 29.92 13.19 41.16
CA LYS A 104 30.76 14.39 41.38
C LYS A 104 30.06 15.69 40.98
N LEU A 105 29.26 15.68 39.90
CA LEU A 105 28.43 16.82 39.53
C LEU A 105 27.39 17.16 40.62
N LEU A 106 26.75 16.16 41.17
CA LEU A 106 25.78 16.32 42.27
C LEU A 106 26.43 16.77 43.56
N ALA A 107 27.61 16.22 43.90
CA ALA A 107 28.36 16.59 45.08
C ALA A 107 28.90 18.03 45.05
N ALA A 108 29.18 18.55 43.88
CA ALA A 108 29.64 19.92 43.63
C ALA A 108 28.49 20.94 43.40
N ASP A 109 27.23 20.55 43.70
CA ASP A 109 26.03 21.39 43.62
C ASP A 109 25.60 21.80 42.20
N TYR A 110 26.05 21.06 41.14
CA TYR A 110 25.66 21.26 39.74
C TYR A 110 24.52 20.32 39.35
N ALA A 111 23.42 20.33 40.12
CA ALA A 111 22.32 19.38 39.92
C ALA A 111 21.64 19.47 38.55
N LYS A 112 21.45 20.66 37.98
CA LYS A 112 20.85 20.83 36.66
C LYS A 112 21.80 20.36 35.56
N THR A 113 23.09 20.57 35.72
CA THR A 113 24.13 20.08 34.80
C THR A 113 24.21 18.53 34.89
N ALA A 114 24.13 17.96 36.08
CA ALA A 114 24.06 16.52 36.26
C ALA A 114 22.84 15.91 35.53
N ASN A 115 21.65 16.51 35.70
CA ASN A 115 20.44 16.08 34.97
C ASN A 115 20.60 16.19 33.45
N ALA A 116 21.19 17.28 32.95
CA ALA A 116 21.48 17.43 31.53
C ALA A 116 22.47 16.39 31.01
N TYR A 117 23.48 16.03 31.82
CA TYR A 117 24.43 14.97 31.51
C TYR A 117 23.77 13.59 31.48
N ILE A 118 22.88 13.27 32.43
CA ILE A 118 22.10 12.02 32.51
C ILE A 118 21.17 11.92 31.29
N ASN A 119 20.42 12.97 30.99
CA ASN A 119 19.51 12.98 29.83
C ASN A 119 20.26 12.78 28.52
N TYR A 120 21.38 13.49 28.33
CA TYR A 120 22.23 13.30 27.15
C TYR A 120 22.78 11.87 27.04
N ARG A 121 23.17 11.27 28.18
CA ARG A 121 23.61 9.88 28.24
C ARG A 121 22.48 8.92 27.84
N THR A 122 21.30 9.07 28.44
CA THR A 122 20.14 8.22 28.19
C THR A 122 19.71 8.29 26.71
N GLU A 123 19.68 9.50 26.14
CA GLU A 123 19.39 9.71 24.72
C GLU A 123 20.40 8.98 23.81
N HIS A 124 21.70 9.07 24.14
CA HIS A 124 22.74 8.38 23.38
C HIS A 124 22.77 6.85 23.60
N GLU A 125 22.31 6.37 24.76
CA GLU A 125 22.13 4.93 25.01
C GLU A 125 21.02 4.37 24.13
N HIS A 126 19.87 5.01 24.14
CA HIS A 126 18.74 4.60 23.30
C HIS A 126 19.06 4.64 21.80
N LEU A 127 19.83 5.65 21.37
CA LEU A 127 20.29 5.72 19.97
C LEU A 127 21.17 4.52 19.60
N ARG A 128 22.09 4.12 20.47
CA ARG A 128 22.99 2.98 20.23
C ARG A 128 22.25 1.65 20.28
N GLU A 129 21.34 1.47 21.23
CA GLU A 129 20.51 0.26 21.33
C GLU A 129 19.70 0.08 20.06
N MET A 130 19.12 1.16 19.53
CA MET A 130 18.41 1.14 18.25
C MET A 130 19.34 0.85 17.07
N ASP A 131 20.53 1.44 17.03
CA ASP A 131 21.53 1.17 15.98
C ASP A 131 21.94 -0.30 16.01
N ASP A 132 22.18 -0.90 17.19
CA ASP A 132 22.54 -2.31 17.35
C ASP A 132 21.38 -3.25 16.95
N GLU A 133 20.14 -2.88 17.25
CA GLU A 133 18.94 -3.64 16.88
C GLU A 133 18.68 -3.59 15.37
N LEU A 134 18.72 -2.39 14.77
CA LEU A 134 18.56 -2.22 13.32
C LEU A 134 19.68 -2.93 12.54
N VAL A 135 20.91 -2.88 13.03
CA VAL A 135 22.02 -3.61 12.41
C VAL A 135 21.78 -5.11 12.40
N LYS A 136 21.27 -5.69 13.50
CA LYS A 136 20.90 -7.12 13.57
C LYS A 136 19.74 -7.45 12.63
N ILE A 137 18.73 -6.58 12.55
CA ILE A 137 17.61 -6.76 11.62
C ILE A 137 18.15 -6.76 10.18
N PHE A 138 19.00 -5.79 9.82
CA PHE A 138 19.59 -5.70 8.48
C PHE A 138 20.50 -6.90 8.16
N GLU A 139 21.26 -7.40 9.11
CA GLU A 139 22.06 -8.62 8.96
C GLU A 139 21.16 -9.83 8.65
N ASN A 140 20.09 -10.01 9.42
CA ASN A 140 19.11 -11.07 9.19
C ASN A 140 18.45 -10.93 7.81
N LEU A 141 17.96 -9.74 7.45
CA LEU A 141 17.35 -9.48 6.15
C LEU A 141 18.31 -9.71 4.98
N THR A 142 19.62 -9.50 5.19
CA THR A 142 20.63 -9.66 4.13
C THR A 142 21.03 -11.10 3.92
N PHE A 143 21.23 -11.86 5.01
CA PHE A 143 21.94 -13.13 4.96
C PHE A 143 21.07 -14.37 5.26
N ARG A 144 19.86 -14.20 5.82
CA ARG A 144 18.93 -15.32 6.06
C ARG A 144 17.92 -15.44 4.92
N PRO A 145 17.61 -16.67 4.46
CA PRO A 145 16.54 -16.90 3.49
C PRO A 145 15.17 -16.61 4.11
N SER A 146 14.17 -16.29 3.28
CA SER A 146 12.80 -15.96 3.74
C SER A 146 12.10 -17.12 4.45
N GLU A 147 12.51 -18.34 4.21
CA GLU A 147 11.97 -19.54 4.86
C GLU A 147 12.30 -19.57 6.38
N GLU A 148 13.38 -18.90 6.79
CA GLU A 148 13.88 -18.85 8.16
C GLU A 148 13.62 -17.51 8.86
N ASP A 149 13.04 -16.51 8.15
CA ASP A 149 12.84 -15.16 8.67
C ASP A 149 11.38 -14.70 8.51
N ASP A 150 10.69 -14.55 9.65
CA ASP A 150 9.29 -14.13 9.69
C ASP A 150 9.09 -12.71 9.15
N LEU A 151 10.07 -11.81 9.31
CA LEU A 151 10.00 -10.45 8.76
C LEU A 151 9.94 -10.43 7.24
N LYS A 152 10.62 -11.38 6.56
CA LYS A 152 10.59 -11.50 5.12
C LYS A 152 9.26 -12.02 4.58
N ARG A 153 8.50 -12.77 5.39
CA ARG A 153 7.20 -13.38 5.03
C ARG A 153 5.99 -12.58 5.49
N GLU A 154 6.20 -11.45 6.13
CA GLU A 154 5.15 -10.62 6.72
C GLU A 154 4.09 -10.14 5.71
N ASN A 155 4.48 -9.98 4.44
CA ASN A 155 3.59 -9.47 3.39
C ASN A 155 3.63 -10.37 2.15
N ALA A 156 2.53 -11.07 1.85
CA ALA A 156 2.41 -11.98 0.72
C ALA A 156 2.53 -11.31 -0.66
N ASN A 157 2.34 -9.98 -0.74
CA ASN A 157 2.42 -9.23 -2.00
C ASN A 157 3.85 -8.84 -2.36
N ILE A 158 4.81 -9.00 -1.45
CA ILE A 158 6.20 -8.56 -1.61
C ILE A 158 7.11 -9.76 -1.54
N ASN A 159 8.00 -9.90 -2.51
CA ASN A 159 9.09 -10.86 -2.43
C ASN A 159 10.32 -10.19 -1.80
N ALA A 160 10.50 -10.39 -0.50
CA ALA A 160 11.59 -9.78 0.27
C ALA A 160 12.97 -10.39 0.00
N ASP A 161 13.08 -11.52 -0.72
CA ASP A 161 14.35 -12.07 -1.16
C ASP A 161 14.91 -11.40 -2.42
N THR A 162 14.09 -10.63 -3.13
CA THR A 162 14.59 -9.80 -4.22
C THR A 162 15.40 -8.62 -3.68
N ALA A 163 16.40 -8.14 -4.44
CA ALA A 163 17.20 -6.99 -4.04
C ALA A 163 16.36 -5.76 -3.66
N MET A 164 15.32 -5.45 -4.44
CA MET A 164 14.42 -4.33 -4.17
C MET A 164 13.47 -4.62 -3.00
N GLY A 165 13.07 -5.87 -2.80
CA GLY A 165 12.27 -6.28 -1.64
C GLY A 165 13.06 -6.15 -0.34
N THR A 166 14.31 -6.56 -0.31
CA THR A 166 15.21 -6.35 0.83
C THR A 166 15.39 -4.85 1.13
N MET A 167 15.61 -4.01 0.10
CA MET A 167 15.70 -2.56 0.28
C MET A 167 14.41 -1.95 0.85
N LEU A 168 13.25 -2.41 0.39
CA LEU A 168 11.97 -1.97 0.93
C LEU A 168 11.83 -2.36 2.41
N LYS A 169 12.25 -3.57 2.78
CA LYS A 169 12.25 -4.03 4.17
C LYS A 169 13.21 -3.24 5.07
N TYR A 170 14.38 -2.86 4.58
CA TYR A 170 15.25 -1.94 5.32
C TYR A 170 14.53 -0.61 5.62
N GLY A 171 13.86 -0.03 4.61
CA GLY A 171 13.07 1.18 4.78
C GLY A 171 11.92 1.01 5.77
N SER A 172 11.17 -0.08 5.66
CA SER A 172 10.06 -0.42 6.55
C SER A 172 10.50 -0.52 8.02
N GLU A 173 11.54 -1.32 8.31
CA GLU A 173 12.00 -1.51 9.70
C GLU A 173 12.61 -0.23 10.28
N SER A 174 13.35 0.54 9.47
CA SER A 174 13.86 1.85 9.88
C SER A 174 12.74 2.83 10.19
N ALA A 175 11.67 2.84 9.38
CA ALA A 175 10.50 3.70 9.58
C ALA A 175 9.74 3.32 10.86
N LYS A 176 9.50 2.03 11.11
CA LYS A 176 8.87 1.52 12.34
C LYS A 176 9.64 1.99 13.58
N ALA A 177 10.96 1.79 13.60
CA ALA A 177 11.81 2.21 14.71
C ALA A 177 11.81 3.73 14.92
N PHE A 178 11.83 4.51 13.84
CA PHE A 178 11.74 5.97 13.90
C PHE A 178 10.40 6.43 14.46
N TYR A 179 9.28 5.84 14.00
CA TYR A 179 7.95 6.23 14.46
C TYR A 179 7.72 5.87 15.92
N ASP A 180 8.15 4.71 16.38
CA ASP A 180 8.03 4.30 17.78
C ASP A 180 8.77 5.27 18.71
N LYS A 181 9.91 5.77 18.28
CA LYS A 181 10.76 6.57 19.14
C LYS A 181 10.45 8.08 19.10
N TYR A 182 10.07 8.61 17.93
CA TYR A 182 10.02 10.06 17.72
C TYR A 182 8.65 10.61 17.32
N VAL A 183 7.72 9.76 16.91
CA VAL A 183 6.45 10.20 16.34
C VAL A 183 5.25 9.72 17.15
N ILE A 184 5.21 8.44 17.48
CA ILE A 184 4.10 7.82 18.21
C ILE A 184 4.27 8.13 19.70
N PRO A 185 3.20 8.57 20.42
CA PRO A 185 3.27 8.73 21.87
C PRO A 185 3.73 7.45 22.57
N PRO A 186 4.61 7.55 23.60
CA PRO A 186 5.24 6.38 24.22
C PRO A 186 4.25 5.32 24.72
N GLU A 187 3.13 5.73 25.30
CA GLU A 187 2.09 4.83 25.80
C GLU A 187 1.45 3.99 24.70
N ILE A 188 1.25 4.59 23.53
CA ILE A 188 0.71 3.93 22.33
C ILE A 188 1.74 2.98 21.73
N ALA A 189 3.01 3.40 21.66
CA ALA A 189 4.10 2.57 21.17
C ALA A 189 4.30 1.33 22.06
N GLU A 190 4.24 1.50 23.39
CA GLU A 190 4.31 0.40 24.36
C GLU A 190 3.12 -0.57 24.23
N ALA A 191 1.90 -0.07 24.09
CA ALA A 191 0.72 -0.90 23.89
C ALA A 191 0.78 -1.71 22.58
N HIS A 192 1.39 -1.16 21.53
CA HIS A 192 1.68 -1.90 20.29
C HIS A 192 2.76 -2.96 20.50
N ALA A 193 3.86 -2.61 21.16
CA ALA A 193 4.98 -3.51 21.42
C ALA A 193 4.58 -4.67 22.36
N SER A 194 3.73 -4.40 23.36
CA SER A 194 3.21 -5.42 24.29
C SER A 194 2.16 -6.33 23.66
N GLY A 195 1.61 -5.97 22.49
CA GLY A 195 0.56 -6.71 21.79
C GLY A 195 -0.86 -6.47 22.34
N ASP A 196 -1.09 -5.40 23.09
CA ASP A 196 -2.43 -4.97 23.52
C ASP A 196 -3.26 -4.47 22.34
N ILE A 197 -2.60 -3.74 21.45
CA ILE A 197 -3.13 -3.24 20.18
C ILE A 197 -2.19 -3.59 19.04
N HIS A 198 -2.70 -3.54 17.81
CA HIS A 198 -1.87 -3.63 16.61
C HIS A 198 -2.14 -2.45 15.68
N ILE A 199 -1.16 -1.56 15.53
CA ILE A 199 -1.19 -0.47 14.55
C ILE A 199 -0.82 -1.07 13.21
N HIS A 200 -1.79 -1.12 12.28
CA HIS A 200 -1.56 -1.66 10.94
C HIS A 200 -0.71 -0.70 10.11
N ASP A 201 0.18 -1.28 9.30
CA ASP A 201 1.06 -0.56 8.38
C ASP A 201 1.80 0.59 9.08
N LYS A 202 2.42 0.27 10.24
CA LYS A 202 3.12 1.24 11.08
C LYS A 202 4.31 1.90 10.35
N ASP A 203 4.93 1.22 9.41
CA ASP A 203 5.98 1.75 8.54
C ASP A 203 5.49 2.90 7.63
N PHE A 204 4.19 2.98 7.35
CA PHE A 204 3.54 4.07 6.64
C PHE A 204 2.83 5.08 7.55
N TYR A 205 3.04 5.04 8.86
CA TYR A 205 2.28 5.80 9.85
C TYR A 205 2.10 7.28 9.51
N ALA A 206 3.16 7.94 9.11
CA ALA A 206 3.15 9.36 8.75
C ALA A 206 3.17 9.62 7.23
N LEU A 207 3.17 8.59 6.38
CA LEU A 207 3.40 8.75 4.95
C LEU A 207 2.12 8.78 4.14
N THR A 208 1.30 7.73 4.23
CA THR A 208 0.17 7.52 3.32
C THR A 208 -1.07 7.01 4.07
N GLU A 209 -2.21 7.06 3.38
CA GLU A 209 -3.43 6.39 3.79
C GLU A 209 -3.42 4.90 3.43
N THR A 210 -4.37 4.13 3.98
CA THR A 210 -4.40 2.67 3.84
C THR A 210 -5.06 2.22 2.55
N CYS A 211 -6.30 2.63 2.27
CA CYS A 211 -7.07 2.16 1.11
C CYS A 211 -7.81 3.32 0.44
N CYS A 212 -8.11 3.18 -0.86
CA CYS A 212 -8.94 4.14 -1.58
C CYS A 212 -9.87 3.49 -2.59
N GLN A 213 -10.84 4.28 -3.08
CA GLN A 213 -11.74 3.94 -4.18
C GLN A 213 -11.52 4.88 -5.34
N ILE A 214 -11.28 4.30 -6.52
CA ILE A 214 -10.99 5.01 -7.76
C ILE A 214 -12.28 5.09 -8.58
N ASP A 215 -12.70 6.29 -8.93
CA ASP A 215 -13.78 6.55 -9.88
C ASP A 215 -13.23 6.50 -11.30
N LEU A 216 -13.29 5.32 -11.94
CA LEU A 216 -12.80 5.15 -13.31
C LEU A 216 -13.63 5.94 -14.34
N LEU A 217 -14.94 6.10 -14.12
CA LEU A 217 -15.78 6.86 -15.04
C LEU A 217 -15.34 8.31 -15.13
N LYS A 218 -15.19 8.96 -13.97
CA LYS A 218 -14.72 10.34 -13.87
C LYS A 218 -13.28 10.46 -14.39
N LEU A 219 -12.40 9.54 -13.98
CA LEU A 219 -10.99 9.54 -14.35
C LEU A 219 -10.78 9.43 -15.87
N PHE A 220 -11.62 8.64 -16.55
CA PHE A 220 -11.49 8.41 -17.99
C PHE A 220 -12.19 9.46 -18.87
N GLN A 221 -13.15 10.21 -18.32
CA GLN A 221 -13.94 11.16 -19.09
C GLN A 221 -13.07 12.19 -19.82
N ASP A 222 -12.06 12.72 -19.13
CA ASP A 222 -11.15 13.73 -19.67
C ASP A 222 -9.71 13.19 -19.86
N GLY A 223 -9.47 11.96 -19.43
CA GLY A 223 -8.14 11.40 -19.32
C GLY A 223 -7.41 11.84 -18.05
N PHE A 224 -6.16 11.38 -17.85
CA PHE A 224 -5.41 11.64 -16.63
C PHE A 224 -3.90 11.60 -16.84
N SER A 225 -3.14 12.10 -15.86
CA SER A 225 -1.69 12.04 -15.82
C SER A 225 -1.19 11.19 -14.67
N THR A 226 -0.16 10.38 -14.93
CA THR A 226 0.56 9.61 -13.90
C THR A 226 1.82 10.33 -13.40
N GLY A 227 2.01 11.60 -13.77
CA GLY A 227 3.23 12.37 -13.49
C GLY A 227 4.30 12.30 -14.59
N HIS A 228 4.19 11.36 -15.52
CA HIS A 228 5.15 11.16 -16.64
C HIS A 228 4.58 11.44 -18.03
N GLY A 229 3.35 11.93 -18.11
CA GLY A 229 2.65 12.22 -19.34
C GLY A 229 1.14 12.16 -19.16
N TYR A 230 0.41 12.60 -20.18
CA TYR A 230 -1.04 12.63 -20.17
C TYR A 230 -1.62 11.48 -20.98
N LEU A 231 -2.52 10.72 -20.39
CA LEU A 231 -3.26 9.62 -21.00
C LEU A 231 -4.63 10.15 -21.39
N ARG A 232 -4.92 10.12 -22.70
CA ARG A 232 -6.21 10.55 -23.24
C ARG A 232 -7.36 9.63 -22.81
N GLU A 233 -8.58 10.09 -22.98
CA GLU A 233 -9.78 9.27 -22.84
C GLU A 233 -9.68 7.97 -23.66
N PRO A 234 -9.96 6.80 -23.09
CA PRO A 234 -9.92 5.53 -23.80
C PRO A 234 -11.08 5.40 -24.81
N ASN A 235 -10.84 4.74 -25.95
CA ASN A 235 -11.79 4.69 -27.04
C ASN A 235 -12.26 3.27 -27.42
N ASP A 236 -11.84 2.26 -26.69
CA ASP A 236 -12.31 0.87 -26.81
C ASP A 236 -12.06 0.09 -25.52
N ILE A 237 -12.68 -1.09 -25.37
CA ILE A 237 -12.61 -1.90 -24.14
C ILE A 237 -11.18 -2.30 -23.78
N ARG A 238 -10.29 -2.52 -24.73
CA ARG A 238 -8.90 -2.88 -24.48
C ARG A 238 -8.16 -1.71 -23.81
N SER A 239 -8.37 -0.50 -24.32
CA SER A 239 -7.80 0.70 -23.71
C SER A 239 -8.43 1.02 -22.35
N TYR A 240 -9.73 0.77 -22.15
CA TYR A 240 -10.37 0.89 -20.84
C TYR A 240 -9.73 -0.03 -19.80
N ALA A 241 -9.58 -1.31 -20.10
CA ALA A 241 -8.94 -2.28 -19.22
C ALA A 241 -7.47 -1.95 -18.95
N ALA A 242 -6.71 -1.55 -19.99
CA ALA A 242 -5.31 -1.17 -19.84
C ALA A 242 -5.14 0.09 -18.95
N LEU A 243 -5.97 1.12 -19.16
CA LEU A 243 -5.91 2.34 -18.34
C LEU A 243 -6.41 2.11 -16.92
N ALA A 244 -7.34 1.18 -16.68
CA ALA A 244 -7.71 0.76 -15.32
C ALA A 244 -6.51 0.15 -14.57
N CYS A 245 -5.74 -0.72 -15.23
CA CYS A 245 -4.50 -1.25 -14.64
C CYS A 245 -3.48 -0.14 -14.35
N ILE A 246 -3.28 0.79 -15.29
CA ILE A 246 -2.35 1.92 -15.10
C ILE A 246 -2.80 2.82 -13.94
N ALA A 247 -4.10 3.12 -13.82
CA ALA A 247 -4.62 3.92 -12.73
C ALA A 247 -4.36 3.25 -11.37
N ILE A 248 -4.65 1.96 -11.25
CA ILE A 248 -4.39 1.17 -10.04
C ILE A 248 -2.88 1.16 -9.70
N GLN A 249 -2.02 0.92 -10.72
CA GLN A 249 -0.58 0.85 -10.53
C GLN A 249 0.04 2.22 -10.18
N ALA A 250 -0.40 3.29 -10.82
CA ALA A 250 0.05 4.65 -10.50
C ALA A 250 -0.33 5.03 -9.08
N ASN A 251 -1.58 4.78 -8.69
CA ASN A 251 -2.09 5.07 -7.36
C ASN A 251 -1.35 4.30 -6.25
N GLN A 252 -0.93 3.06 -6.52
CA GLN A 252 -0.20 2.25 -5.55
C GLN A 252 1.12 2.88 -5.08
N ASN A 253 1.72 3.79 -5.85
CA ASN A 253 2.94 4.48 -5.44
C ASN A 253 2.68 5.58 -4.39
N GLU A 254 1.43 5.97 -4.19
CA GLU A 254 1.05 7.07 -3.31
C GLU A 254 0.28 6.62 -2.07
N MET A 255 -0.07 5.33 -1.99
CA MET A 255 -0.75 4.72 -0.84
C MET A 255 -0.26 3.28 -0.64
N HIS A 256 -0.49 2.70 0.55
CA HIS A 256 0.10 1.41 0.88
C HIS A 256 -0.85 0.22 0.82
N GLY A 257 -2.16 0.41 0.97
CA GLY A 257 -3.13 -0.68 1.08
C GLY A 257 -3.87 -1.01 -0.21
N GLY A 258 -5.13 -1.38 -0.07
CA GLY A 258 -5.96 -1.84 -1.16
C GLY A 258 -6.59 -0.70 -1.98
N GLN A 259 -6.65 -0.91 -3.28
CA GLN A 259 -7.23 0.02 -4.24
C GLN A 259 -8.46 -0.61 -4.87
N SER A 260 -9.57 0.08 -4.85
CA SER A 260 -10.85 -0.47 -5.26
C SER A 260 -11.48 0.33 -6.38
N VAL A 261 -12.16 -0.38 -7.28
CA VAL A 261 -13.09 0.22 -8.23
C VAL A 261 -14.51 -0.16 -7.78
N PRO A 262 -15.33 0.80 -7.32
CA PRO A 262 -16.65 0.50 -6.75
C PRO A 262 -17.73 0.14 -7.78
N ASN A 263 -17.59 0.60 -9.02
CA ASN A 263 -18.59 0.45 -10.10
C ASN A 263 -17.90 0.00 -11.40
N PHE A 264 -17.19 -1.13 -11.33
CA PHE A 264 -16.35 -1.60 -12.43
C PHE A 264 -17.16 -1.96 -13.68
N ASP A 265 -18.34 -2.58 -13.54
CA ASP A 265 -19.23 -2.94 -14.63
C ASP A 265 -19.73 -1.72 -15.41
N TYR A 266 -20.18 -0.67 -14.71
CA TYR A 266 -20.59 0.61 -15.31
C TYR A 266 -19.44 1.29 -16.06
N ALA A 267 -18.23 1.27 -15.47
CA ALA A 267 -17.05 1.85 -16.13
C ALA A 267 -16.66 1.10 -17.40
N MET A 268 -16.64 -0.23 -17.34
CA MET A 268 -16.29 -1.06 -18.51
C MET A 268 -17.37 -1.05 -19.58
N ALA A 269 -18.66 -0.87 -19.21
CA ALA A 269 -19.76 -0.76 -20.16
C ALA A 269 -19.52 0.35 -21.20
N GLU A 270 -18.94 1.48 -20.80
CA GLU A 270 -18.59 2.55 -21.76
C GLU A 270 -17.53 2.11 -22.76
N GLY A 271 -16.54 1.33 -22.33
CA GLY A 271 -15.54 0.74 -23.21
C GLY A 271 -16.16 -0.28 -24.20
N VAL A 272 -17.08 -1.09 -23.73
CA VAL A 272 -17.84 -2.05 -24.55
C VAL A 272 -18.70 -1.32 -25.59
N LYS A 273 -19.44 -0.27 -25.18
CA LYS A 273 -20.23 0.59 -26.10
C LYS A 273 -19.38 1.16 -27.22
N LYS A 274 -18.26 1.79 -26.88
CA LYS A 274 -17.34 2.38 -27.87
C LYS A 274 -16.79 1.32 -28.82
N THR A 275 -16.48 0.12 -28.30
CA THR A 275 -16.01 -1.01 -29.10
C THR A 275 -17.09 -1.52 -30.03
N TYR A 276 -18.30 -1.73 -29.52
CA TYR A 276 -19.44 -2.18 -30.31
C TYR A 276 -19.75 -1.22 -31.48
N ARG A 277 -19.82 0.08 -31.18
CA ARG A 277 -20.03 1.12 -32.17
C ARG A 277 -18.97 1.09 -33.29
N LYS A 278 -17.70 0.96 -32.92
CA LYS A 278 -16.59 0.86 -33.85
C LYS A 278 -16.70 -0.38 -34.74
N GLN A 279 -16.99 -1.53 -34.14
CA GLN A 279 -17.14 -2.78 -34.88
C GLN A 279 -18.40 -2.79 -35.75
N TYR A 280 -19.49 -2.16 -35.31
CA TYR A 280 -20.71 -2.03 -36.08
C TYR A 280 -20.48 -1.33 -37.41
N PHE A 281 -19.91 -0.15 -37.37
CA PHE A 281 -19.66 0.63 -38.60
C PHE A 281 -18.58 -0.01 -39.47
N ARG A 282 -17.62 -0.71 -38.88
CA ARG A 282 -16.63 -1.49 -39.65
C ARG A 282 -17.31 -2.65 -40.37
N ALA A 283 -18.12 -3.40 -39.70
CA ALA A 283 -18.84 -4.54 -40.29
C ALA A 283 -19.87 -4.07 -41.35
N LEU A 284 -20.53 -2.93 -41.09
CA LEU A 284 -21.45 -2.31 -42.05
C LEU A 284 -20.72 -1.94 -43.35
N ALA A 285 -19.59 -1.26 -43.25
CA ALA A 285 -18.77 -0.90 -44.43
C ALA A 285 -18.30 -2.13 -45.20
N GLN A 286 -17.80 -3.15 -44.49
CA GLN A 286 -17.37 -4.42 -45.11
C GLN A 286 -18.51 -5.16 -45.80
N TYR A 287 -19.71 -5.18 -45.20
CA TYR A 287 -20.86 -5.79 -45.85
C TYR A 287 -21.28 -5.06 -47.10
N ILE A 288 -21.30 -3.72 -47.05
CA ILE A 288 -21.64 -2.87 -48.22
C ILE A 288 -20.62 -3.10 -49.34
N GLU A 289 -19.34 -3.07 -49.04
CA GLU A 289 -18.24 -3.33 -49.99
C GLU A 289 -18.43 -4.68 -50.70
N VAL A 290 -18.53 -5.76 -49.93
CA VAL A 290 -18.56 -7.12 -50.48
C VAL A 290 -19.92 -7.46 -51.12
N ARG A 291 -21.04 -7.07 -50.54
CA ARG A 291 -22.37 -7.48 -50.95
C ARG A 291 -22.86 -6.71 -52.20
N PHE A 292 -22.43 -5.46 -52.33
CA PHE A 292 -22.86 -4.59 -53.39
C PHE A 292 -21.75 -4.27 -54.40
N ASP A 293 -20.64 -5.02 -54.33
CA ASP A 293 -19.47 -4.88 -55.25
C ASP A 293 -19.00 -3.42 -55.37
N MET A 294 -18.97 -2.73 -54.21
CA MET A 294 -18.50 -1.33 -54.14
C MET A 294 -16.99 -1.28 -53.85
N SER A 295 -16.34 -0.22 -54.30
CA SER A 295 -14.95 0.00 -53.87
C SER A 295 -14.90 0.28 -52.35
N ALA A 296 -13.78 -0.05 -51.71
CA ALA A 296 -13.56 0.24 -50.30
C ALA A 296 -13.72 1.76 -49.99
N SER A 297 -13.34 2.62 -50.92
CA SER A 297 -13.49 4.08 -50.84
C SER A 297 -14.98 4.48 -50.80
N ASP A 298 -15.78 3.93 -51.72
CA ASP A 298 -17.20 4.28 -51.84
C ASP A 298 -18.00 3.71 -50.67
N ALA A 299 -17.70 2.49 -50.23
CA ALA A 299 -18.29 1.91 -49.01
C ALA A 299 -17.97 2.73 -47.75
N ALA A 300 -16.73 3.24 -47.63
CA ALA A 300 -16.32 4.12 -46.57
C ALA A 300 -17.05 5.49 -46.65
N ALA A 301 -17.16 6.08 -47.84
CA ALA A 301 -17.89 7.34 -48.05
C ALA A 301 -19.37 7.20 -47.73
N LEU A 302 -20.01 6.11 -48.18
CA LEU A 302 -21.42 5.83 -47.84
C LEU A 302 -21.61 5.61 -46.32
N THR A 303 -20.68 4.89 -45.68
CA THR A 303 -20.72 4.72 -44.22
C THR A 303 -20.53 6.04 -43.48
N ALA A 304 -19.71 6.96 -44.00
CA ALA A 304 -19.55 8.30 -43.45
C ALA A 304 -20.85 9.13 -43.60
N ALA A 305 -21.52 9.09 -44.74
CA ALA A 305 -22.82 9.71 -44.95
C ALA A 305 -23.91 9.15 -44.00
N ILE A 306 -23.91 7.84 -43.80
CA ILE A 306 -24.81 7.19 -42.82
C ILE A 306 -24.57 7.75 -41.43
N LYS A 307 -23.32 7.86 -40.97
CA LYS A 307 -22.96 8.41 -39.68
C LYS A 307 -23.39 9.86 -39.53
N GLU A 308 -23.20 10.66 -40.57
CA GLU A 308 -23.60 12.06 -40.57
C GLU A 308 -25.12 12.23 -40.47
N ALA A 309 -25.89 11.46 -41.22
CA ALA A 309 -27.33 11.57 -41.29
C ALA A 309 -28.06 10.93 -40.11
N LEU A 310 -27.61 9.75 -39.67
CA LEU A 310 -28.28 8.96 -38.62
C LEU A 310 -27.63 9.05 -37.24
N GLY A 311 -26.48 9.70 -37.17
CA GLY A 311 -25.64 9.73 -35.98
C GLY A 311 -24.84 8.44 -35.79
N THR A 312 -23.98 8.45 -34.79
CA THR A 312 -23.09 7.31 -34.46
C THR A 312 -23.52 6.56 -33.20
N ASP A 313 -24.64 6.94 -32.58
CA ASP A 313 -25.08 6.35 -31.33
C ASP A 313 -25.81 5.02 -31.54
N VAL A 314 -25.03 3.99 -31.86
CA VAL A 314 -25.44 2.61 -31.97
C VAL A 314 -24.89 1.82 -30.80
N THR A 315 -25.78 1.19 -30.02
CA THR A 315 -25.48 0.30 -28.89
C THR A 315 -26.13 -1.07 -29.13
N MET A 316 -25.81 -2.05 -28.30
CA MET A 316 -26.46 -3.36 -28.39
C MET A 316 -27.96 -3.28 -28.19
N HIS A 317 -28.44 -2.30 -27.41
CA HIS A 317 -29.87 -2.06 -27.17
C HIS A 317 -30.55 -1.34 -28.33
N THR A 318 -29.86 -0.40 -28.97
CA THR A 318 -30.47 0.47 -30.01
C THR A 318 -30.27 -0.04 -31.44
N ALA A 319 -29.55 -1.15 -31.65
CA ALA A 319 -29.19 -1.67 -32.97
C ALA A 319 -30.41 -1.97 -33.86
N GLU A 320 -31.48 -2.51 -33.32
CA GLU A 320 -32.75 -2.78 -34.06
C GLU A 320 -33.39 -1.46 -34.55
N ALA A 321 -33.52 -0.48 -33.66
CA ALA A 321 -34.04 0.85 -34.03
C ALA A 321 -33.18 1.56 -35.07
N TYR A 322 -31.87 1.36 -34.98
CA TYR A 322 -30.92 1.89 -35.96
C TYR A 322 -31.06 1.21 -37.32
N ALA A 323 -31.33 -0.10 -37.34
CA ALA A 323 -31.60 -0.85 -38.57
C ALA A 323 -32.83 -0.31 -39.32
N GLU A 324 -33.89 0.04 -38.61
CA GLU A 324 -35.08 0.64 -39.23
C GLU A 324 -34.79 2.04 -39.80
N LYS A 325 -33.99 2.85 -39.10
CA LYS A 325 -33.52 4.14 -39.63
C LYS A 325 -32.70 3.96 -40.91
N LEU A 326 -31.78 3.00 -40.91
CA LEU A 326 -30.95 2.67 -42.09
C LEU A 326 -31.79 2.18 -43.25
N ARG A 327 -32.79 1.35 -43.01
CA ARG A 327 -33.75 0.86 -43.99
C ARG A 327 -34.48 1.99 -44.72
N ALA A 328 -34.85 3.03 -44.00
CA ALA A 328 -35.52 4.20 -44.58
C ALA A 328 -34.55 5.17 -45.28
N PHE A 329 -33.34 5.33 -44.77
CA PHE A 329 -32.36 6.32 -45.24
C PHE A 329 -31.66 5.89 -46.54
N LEU A 330 -31.11 4.69 -46.59
CA LEU A 330 -30.19 4.26 -47.68
C LEU A 330 -30.81 4.34 -49.07
N PRO A 331 -32.04 3.84 -49.35
CA PRO A 331 -32.62 3.94 -50.70
C PRO A 331 -32.80 5.39 -51.16
N ARG A 332 -33.19 6.30 -50.25
CA ARG A 332 -33.39 7.73 -50.59
C ARG A 332 -32.08 8.43 -50.90
N HIS A 333 -31.08 8.26 -50.03
CA HIS A 333 -29.77 8.86 -50.18
C HIS A 333 -29.08 8.43 -51.49
N GLN A 334 -29.22 7.18 -51.89
CA GLN A 334 -28.64 6.68 -53.13
C GLN A 334 -29.36 7.18 -54.37
N ALA A 335 -30.69 7.28 -54.35
CA ALA A 335 -31.47 7.82 -55.44
C ALA A 335 -31.10 9.29 -55.74
N GLU A 336 -30.80 10.06 -54.68
CA GLU A 336 -30.37 11.48 -54.78
C GLU A 336 -28.94 11.63 -55.33
N ASN A 337 -28.05 10.62 -55.14
CA ASN A 337 -26.64 10.70 -55.49
C ASN A 337 -26.22 9.83 -56.68
N GLY A 338 -27.18 9.17 -57.38
CA GLY A 338 -26.93 8.43 -58.63
C GLY A 338 -26.16 7.12 -58.47
N PHE A 339 -26.12 6.53 -57.28
CA PHE A 339 -25.51 5.22 -57.03
C PHE A 339 -26.45 4.06 -57.32
N GLN A 340 -25.90 2.82 -57.35
CA GLN A 340 -26.70 1.60 -57.39
C GLN A 340 -27.68 1.54 -56.20
N ILE A 341 -28.98 1.32 -56.48
CA ILE A 341 -30.02 1.38 -55.43
C ILE A 341 -29.93 0.16 -54.53
N ILE A 342 -29.57 0.39 -53.28
CA ILE A 342 -29.70 -0.58 -52.20
C ILE A 342 -31.14 -0.49 -51.66
N THR A 343 -31.90 -1.57 -51.79
CA THR A 343 -33.29 -1.62 -51.31
C THR A 343 -33.37 -1.52 -49.78
N GLY A 344 -34.49 -1.10 -49.22
CA GLY A 344 -34.69 -1.04 -47.79
C GLY A 344 -34.44 -2.35 -47.04
N ASP A 345 -34.86 -3.47 -47.64
CA ASP A 345 -34.64 -4.80 -47.06
C ASP A 345 -33.17 -5.22 -47.10
N ALA A 346 -32.46 -4.84 -48.17
CA ALA A 346 -31.00 -5.05 -48.22
C ALA A 346 -30.24 -4.15 -47.24
N ALA A 347 -30.70 -2.94 -47.01
CA ALA A 347 -30.15 -2.03 -45.98
C ALA A 347 -30.40 -2.59 -44.55
N ARG A 348 -31.56 -3.13 -44.30
CA ARG A 348 -31.87 -3.81 -43.01
C ARG A 348 -30.98 -5.05 -42.83
N ALA A 349 -30.83 -5.90 -43.85
CA ALA A 349 -29.94 -7.05 -43.80
C ALA A 349 -28.49 -6.67 -43.51
N ALA A 350 -28.01 -5.53 -44.09
CA ALA A 350 -26.69 -5.01 -43.80
C ALA A 350 -26.54 -4.56 -42.32
N ALA A 351 -27.56 -3.91 -41.76
CA ALA A 351 -27.55 -3.52 -40.37
C ALA A 351 -27.60 -4.71 -39.40
N GLU A 352 -28.42 -5.74 -39.71
CA GLU A 352 -28.49 -6.97 -38.91
C GLU A 352 -27.19 -7.76 -38.95
N TYR A 353 -26.55 -7.84 -40.12
CA TYR A 353 -25.18 -8.41 -40.25
C TYR A 353 -24.19 -7.63 -39.42
N ALA A 354 -24.21 -6.30 -39.52
CA ALA A 354 -23.31 -5.43 -38.78
C ALA A 354 -23.50 -5.60 -37.27
N ALA A 355 -24.73 -5.64 -36.78
CA ALA A 355 -25.04 -5.83 -35.35
C ALA A 355 -24.53 -7.19 -34.85
N LYS A 356 -24.81 -8.29 -35.58
CA LYS A 356 -24.36 -9.64 -35.23
C LYS A 356 -22.85 -9.77 -35.23
N THR A 357 -22.18 -9.20 -36.22
CA THR A 357 -20.72 -9.21 -36.33
C THR A 357 -20.10 -8.34 -35.23
N ALA A 358 -20.63 -7.15 -35.02
CA ALA A 358 -20.16 -6.26 -33.95
C ALA A 358 -20.29 -6.92 -32.57
N TYR A 359 -21.40 -7.60 -32.28
CA TYR A 359 -21.56 -8.32 -31.02
C TYR A 359 -20.46 -9.36 -30.82
N LYS A 360 -20.22 -10.22 -31.81
CA LYS A 360 -19.21 -11.28 -31.75
C LYS A 360 -17.79 -10.72 -31.57
N GLU A 361 -17.44 -9.70 -32.36
CA GLU A 361 -16.10 -9.08 -32.30
C GLU A 361 -15.90 -8.29 -30.99
N THR A 362 -16.96 -7.68 -30.47
CA THR A 362 -16.91 -6.96 -29.18
C THR A 362 -16.80 -7.95 -28.02
N ASP A 363 -17.55 -9.06 -28.03
CA ASP A 363 -17.43 -10.10 -27.00
C ASP A 363 -16.01 -10.68 -26.94
N ALA A 364 -15.43 -11.03 -28.10
CA ALA A 364 -14.05 -11.50 -28.19
C ALA A 364 -13.05 -10.46 -27.69
N ALA A 365 -13.21 -9.19 -28.08
CA ALA A 365 -12.36 -8.11 -27.61
C ALA A 365 -12.48 -7.86 -26.11
N THR A 366 -13.71 -8.00 -25.56
CA THR A 366 -13.99 -7.85 -24.12
C THR A 366 -13.36 -8.98 -23.32
N TYR A 367 -13.46 -10.22 -23.81
CA TYR A 367 -12.79 -11.35 -23.16
C TYR A 367 -11.28 -11.14 -23.07
N GLN A 368 -10.64 -10.79 -24.19
CA GLN A 368 -9.19 -10.51 -24.24
C GLN A 368 -8.79 -9.34 -23.32
N ALA A 369 -9.64 -8.33 -23.22
CA ALA A 369 -9.38 -7.19 -22.32
C ALA A 369 -9.46 -7.60 -20.84
N MET A 370 -10.46 -8.42 -20.46
CA MET A 370 -10.63 -8.92 -19.09
C MET A 370 -9.55 -9.94 -18.72
N GLU A 371 -9.18 -10.82 -19.63
CA GLU A 371 -8.06 -11.75 -19.45
C GLU A 371 -6.75 -10.99 -19.24
N ALA A 372 -6.45 -10.01 -20.08
CA ALA A 372 -5.26 -9.17 -19.94
C ALA A 372 -5.26 -8.37 -18.63
N LEU A 373 -6.41 -7.87 -18.17
CA LEU A 373 -6.56 -7.18 -16.89
C LEU A 373 -6.23 -8.11 -15.72
N VAL A 374 -6.79 -9.32 -15.68
CA VAL A 374 -6.53 -10.31 -14.64
C VAL A 374 -5.05 -10.70 -14.61
N HIS A 375 -4.46 -10.99 -15.77
CA HIS A 375 -3.04 -11.33 -15.87
C HIS A 375 -2.15 -10.16 -15.43
N ASN A 376 -2.45 -8.94 -15.88
CA ASN A 376 -1.67 -7.74 -15.54
C ASN A 376 -1.64 -7.49 -14.04
N LEU A 377 -2.78 -7.54 -13.37
CA LEU A 377 -2.89 -7.30 -11.92
C LEU A 377 -2.24 -8.40 -11.05
N ASN A 378 -1.89 -9.55 -11.63
CA ASN A 378 -1.17 -10.62 -10.95
C ASN A 378 0.32 -10.71 -11.28
N THR A 379 0.78 -10.07 -12.38
CA THR A 379 2.15 -10.23 -12.89
C THR A 379 2.94 -8.94 -12.99
N MET A 380 2.27 -7.80 -13.14
CA MET A 380 2.95 -6.50 -13.25
C MET A 380 3.26 -5.94 -11.87
N ASN A 381 4.54 -5.73 -11.63
CA ASN A 381 5.03 -5.09 -10.43
C ASN A 381 4.87 -3.56 -10.55
N SER A 382 4.18 -2.95 -9.61
CA SER A 382 3.94 -1.51 -9.60
C SER A 382 4.84 -0.74 -8.62
N ARG A 383 5.49 -1.44 -7.71
CA ARG A 383 6.39 -0.88 -6.69
C ARG A 383 7.61 -1.79 -6.46
N ALA A 384 8.61 -1.29 -5.74
CA ALA A 384 9.76 -2.05 -5.30
C ALA A 384 9.36 -3.35 -4.58
N GLY A 385 10.22 -4.38 -4.64
CA GLY A 385 9.99 -5.66 -3.98
C GLY A 385 9.07 -6.61 -4.76
N ALA A 386 8.99 -6.45 -6.08
CA ALA A 386 8.12 -7.25 -6.95
C ALA A 386 6.64 -7.23 -6.50
N GLN A 387 6.21 -6.14 -5.87
CA GLN A 387 4.86 -6.01 -5.34
C GLN A 387 3.84 -5.85 -6.46
N VAL A 388 2.88 -6.78 -6.54
CA VAL A 388 1.70 -6.64 -7.38
C VAL A 388 0.66 -5.74 -6.71
N PRO A 389 -0.22 -5.05 -7.48
CA PRO A 389 -1.22 -4.15 -6.90
C PRO A 389 -2.25 -4.92 -6.05
N PHE A 390 -2.40 -4.52 -4.79
CA PHE A 390 -3.52 -4.97 -3.97
C PHE A 390 -4.80 -4.30 -4.45
N SER A 391 -5.48 -4.94 -5.38
CA SER A 391 -6.61 -4.37 -6.12
C SER A 391 -7.92 -5.11 -5.84
N SER A 392 -9.04 -4.40 -5.90
CA SER A 392 -10.38 -4.98 -5.80
C SER A 392 -11.35 -4.34 -6.78
N LEU A 393 -12.32 -5.13 -7.25
CA LEU A 393 -13.35 -4.70 -8.19
C LEU A 393 -14.73 -5.06 -7.61
N ASN A 394 -15.63 -4.07 -7.59
CA ASN A 394 -17.04 -4.28 -7.24
C ASN A 394 -17.89 -4.16 -8.51
N TYR A 395 -18.79 -5.12 -8.74
CA TYR A 395 -19.61 -5.19 -9.94
C TYR A 395 -20.84 -6.10 -9.75
N GLY A 396 -21.75 -6.15 -10.72
CA GLY A 396 -22.87 -7.09 -10.77
C GLY A 396 -24.23 -6.43 -10.91
N THR A 397 -24.34 -5.11 -10.77
CA THR A 397 -25.62 -4.39 -10.77
C THR A 397 -25.95 -3.68 -12.08
N ASP A 398 -25.00 -3.49 -12.99
CA ASP A 398 -25.29 -2.97 -14.32
C ASP A 398 -26.06 -3.99 -15.17
N THR A 399 -27.32 -3.67 -15.50
CA THR A 399 -28.20 -4.52 -16.32
C THR A 399 -28.14 -4.19 -17.81
N SER A 400 -27.33 -3.22 -18.22
CA SER A 400 -27.12 -2.93 -19.64
C SER A 400 -26.46 -4.12 -20.35
N PRO A 401 -26.77 -4.37 -21.63
CA PRO A 401 -26.11 -5.44 -22.39
C PRO A 401 -24.57 -5.33 -22.36
N GLU A 402 -24.06 -4.12 -22.36
CA GLU A 402 -22.63 -3.80 -22.35
C GLU A 402 -21.98 -4.12 -20.99
N GLY A 403 -22.61 -3.71 -19.88
CA GLY A 403 -22.15 -4.03 -18.52
C GLY A 403 -22.22 -5.54 -18.25
N ARG A 404 -23.31 -6.19 -18.68
CA ARG A 404 -23.44 -7.64 -18.62
C ARG A 404 -22.33 -8.37 -19.38
N MET A 405 -21.99 -7.90 -20.58
CA MET A 405 -20.88 -8.46 -21.38
C MET A 405 -19.55 -8.31 -20.66
N ALA A 406 -19.28 -7.17 -20.04
CA ALA A 406 -18.07 -6.94 -19.26
C ALA A 406 -17.96 -7.90 -18.07
N VAL A 407 -19.03 -8.03 -17.27
CA VAL A 407 -19.10 -8.95 -16.13
C VAL A 407 -18.95 -10.40 -16.55
N HIS A 408 -19.69 -10.81 -17.59
CA HIS A 408 -19.61 -12.18 -18.13
C HIS A 408 -18.18 -12.56 -18.51
N ASN A 409 -17.48 -11.68 -19.23
CA ASN A 409 -16.12 -11.93 -19.68
C ASN A 409 -15.08 -11.83 -18.55
N LEU A 410 -15.27 -10.98 -17.55
CA LEU A 410 -14.44 -10.97 -16.35
C LEU A 410 -14.54 -12.31 -15.58
N LEU A 411 -15.76 -12.81 -15.40
CA LEU A 411 -15.98 -14.10 -14.75
C LEU A 411 -15.37 -15.25 -15.55
N ARG A 412 -15.50 -15.24 -16.89
CA ARG A 412 -14.87 -16.25 -17.78
C ARG A 412 -13.34 -16.24 -17.64
N ALA A 413 -12.72 -15.05 -17.68
CA ALA A 413 -11.28 -14.90 -17.55
C ALA A 413 -10.80 -15.38 -16.17
N THR A 414 -11.53 -15.03 -15.12
CA THR A 414 -11.23 -15.48 -13.74
C THR A 414 -11.39 -17.00 -13.61
N GLU A 415 -12.44 -17.58 -14.18
CA GLU A 415 -12.68 -19.03 -14.15
C GLU A 415 -11.62 -19.81 -14.93
N ALA A 416 -11.10 -19.26 -16.03
CA ALA A 416 -10.00 -19.83 -16.79
C ALA A 416 -8.72 -19.87 -15.93
N GLY A 417 -8.43 -18.82 -15.16
CA GLY A 417 -7.23 -18.69 -14.36
C GLY A 417 -6.07 -18.05 -15.12
N LEU A 418 -4.88 -18.10 -14.54
CA LEU A 418 -3.63 -17.65 -15.18
C LEU A 418 -3.09 -18.73 -16.15
N GLY A 419 -1.92 -18.49 -16.74
CA GLY A 419 -1.38 -19.27 -17.86
C GLY A 419 -1.47 -20.78 -17.77
N ASP A 420 -1.15 -21.38 -16.61
CA ASP A 420 -1.26 -22.81 -16.34
C ASP A 420 -2.55 -23.17 -15.57
N GLY A 421 -3.51 -22.26 -15.53
CA GLY A 421 -4.79 -22.45 -14.84
C GLY A 421 -4.74 -22.17 -13.34
N GLU A 422 -3.72 -21.46 -12.85
CA GLU A 422 -3.62 -21.05 -11.44
C GLU A 422 -4.73 -20.06 -11.08
N THR A 423 -5.16 -20.11 -9.83
CA THR A 423 -6.13 -19.14 -9.31
C THR A 423 -5.50 -17.76 -9.20
N PRO A 424 -6.06 -16.73 -9.87
CA PRO A 424 -5.57 -15.36 -9.71
C PRO A 424 -5.83 -14.87 -8.30
N ILE A 425 -4.83 -14.24 -7.67
CA ILE A 425 -4.97 -13.64 -6.33
C ILE A 425 -5.66 -12.29 -6.43
N PHE A 426 -5.32 -11.51 -7.46
CA PHE A 426 -5.88 -10.19 -7.74
C PHE A 426 -6.58 -10.14 -9.11
N PRO A 427 -7.52 -9.22 -9.28
CA PRO A 427 -8.16 -8.40 -8.26
C PRO A 427 -9.03 -9.23 -7.31
N VAL A 428 -9.12 -8.82 -6.04
CA VAL A 428 -10.19 -9.30 -5.16
C VAL A 428 -11.52 -8.86 -5.74
N GLN A 429 -12.40 -9.81 -6.06
CA GLN A 429 -13.65 -9.53 -6.75
C GLN A 429 -14.83 -9.58 -5.78
N ILE A 430 -15.69 -8.58 -5.85
CA ILE A 430 -16.90 -8.44 -5.04
C ILE A 430 -18.11 -8.35 -5.98
N PHE A 431 -18.90 -9.43 -6.02
CA PHE A 431 -20.15 -9.46 -6.77
C PHE A 431 -21.28 -8.90 -5.89
N LYS A 432 -21.90 -7.81 -6.33
CA LYS A 432 -23.03 -7.16 -5.66
C LYS A 432 -24.31 -7.93 -5.97
N VAL A 433 -24.99 -8.42 -4.93
CA VAL A 433 -26.25 -9.16 -5.03
C VAL A 433 -27.40 -8.28 -4.59
N LYS A 434 -28.42 -8.17 -5.45
CA LYS A 434 -29.57 -7.30 -5.21
C LYS A 434 -30.86 -7.94 -5.76
N GLU A 435 -31.93 -7.92 -4.97
CA GLU A 435 -33.27 -8.32 -5.39
C GLU A 435 -33.77 -7.43 -6.53
N GLY A 436 -34.43 -8.04 -7.54
CA GLY A 436 -34.89 -7.38 -8.76
C GLY A 436 -33.77 -7.08 -9.77
N VAL A 437 -32.50 -7.39 -9.47
CA VAL A 437 -31.36 -7.22 -10.36
C VAL A 437 -30.72 -8.56 -10.73
N ASN A 438 -30.38 -9.38 -9.74
CA ASN A 438 -29.66 -10.63 -9.99
C ASN A 438 -29.89 -11.74 -8.97
N TYR A 439 -30.74 -11.54 -7.94
CA TYR A 439 -30.93 -12.49 -6.85
C TYR A 439 -31.94 -13.60 -7.21
N ASN A 440 -33.07 -13.22 -7.78
CA ASN A 440 -34.17 -14.16 -8.08
C ASN A 440 -34.10 -14.67 -9.53
N GLU A 441 -34.64 -15.88 -9.74
CA GLU A 441 -34.85 -16.39 -11.09
C GLU A 441 -35.79 -15.45 -11.86
N GLY A 442 -35.35 -15.02 -13.04
CA GLY A 442 -36.04 -14.00 -13.85
C GLY A 442 -35.49 -12.57 -13.70
N ASP A 443 -34.66 -12.28 -12.72
CA ASP A 443 -33.96 -11.01 -12.65
C ASP A 443 -33.00 -10.84 -13.84
N PRO A 444 -32.79 -9.60 -14.33
CA PRO A 444 -31.98 -9.34 -15.53
C PRO A 444 -30.55 -9.93 -15.53
N ASN A 445 -29.90 -9.98 -14.38
CA ASN A 445 -28.53 -10.48 -14.21
C ASN A 445 -28.46 -11.79 -13.41
N TYR A 446 -29.55 -12.54 -13.28
CA TYR A 446 -29.55 -13.80 -12.54
C TYR A 446 -28.59 -14.85 -13.11
N ASP A 447 -28.46 -14.93 -14.43
CA ASP A 447 -27.50 -15.79 -15.11
C ASP A 447 -26.04 -15.45 -14.75
N LEU A 448 -25.73 -14.17 -14.60
CA LEU A 448 -24.43 -13.71 -14.14
C LEU A 448 -24.17 -14.07 -12.67
N PHE A 449 -25.18 -13.96 -11.81
CA PHE A 449 -25.07 -14.43 -10.43
C PHE A 449 -24.78 -15.93 -10.35
N ARG A 450 -25.51 -16.75 -11.15
CA ARG A 450 -25.25 -18.20 -11.26
C ARG A 450 -23.82 -18.49 -11.76
N HIS A 451 -23.34 -17.70 -12.72
CA HIS A 451 -21.95 -17.81 -13.20
C HIS A 451 -20.96 -17.40 -12.10
N ALA A 452 -21.21 -16.32 -11.37
CA ALA A 452 -20.37 -15.88 -10.26
C ALA A 452 -20.26 -16.95 -9.15
N LEU A 453 -21.37 -17.61 -8.79
CA LEU A 453 -21.37 -18.73 -7.83
C LEU A 453 -20.50 -19.90 -8.31
N ARG A 454 -20.59 -20.27 -9.59
CA ARG A 454 -19.75 -21.33 -10.17
C ARG A 454 -18.27 -20.93 -10.18
N CYS A 455 -17.98 -19.71 -10.56
CA CYS A 455 -16.62 -19.17 -10.57
C CYS A 455 -16.04 -19.16 -9.14
N SER A 456 -16.80 -18.70 -8.15
CA SER A 456 -16.38 -18.67 -6.75
C SER A 456 -16.15 -20.08 -6.19
N ALA A 457 -16.98 -21.05 -6.54
CA ALA A 457 -16.78 -22.45 -6.13
C ALA A 457 -15.47 -23.04 -6.67
N LYS A 458 -15.02 -22.58 -7.84
CA LYS A 458 -13.78 -23.06 -8.49
C LYS A 458 -12.54 -22.27 -8.08
N ARG A 459 -12.67 -20.95 -7.89
CA ARG A 459 -11.54 -20.00 -7.76
C ARG A 459 -11.50 -19.23 -6.45
N LEU A 460 -12.45 -19.43 -5.54
CA LEU A 460 -12.65 -18.67 -4.30
C LEU A 460 -13.04 -17.20 -4.52
N PHE A 461 -13.18 -16.76 -5.76
CA PHE A 461 -13.66 -15.44 -6.17
C PHE A 461 -14.76 -15.57 -7.23
N PRO A 462 -15.72 -14.62 -7.28
CA PRO A 462 -15.88 -13.43 -6.43
C PRO A 462 -16.42 -13.75 -5.02
N ASN A 463 -16.18 -12.81 -4.08
CA ASN A 463 -16.95 -12.69 -2.84
C ASN A 463 -18.31 -12.04 -3.15
N PHE A 464 -19.28 -12.16 -2.23
CA PHE A 464 -20.63 -11.64 -2.45
C PHE A 464 -20.98 -10.55 -1.44
N SER A 465 -21.53 -9.43 -1.94
CA SER A 465 -22.06 -8.33 -1.14
C SER A 465 -23.58 -8.27 -1.31
N PHE A 466 -24.33 -8.53 -0.25
CA PHE A 466 -25.79 -8.49 -0.25
C PHE A 466 -26.27 -7.06 0.01
N LEU A 467 -26.67 -6.35 -1.05
CA LEU A 467 -27.05 -4.95 -0.98
C LEU A 467 -28.35 -4.72 -0.20
N ASP A 468 -29.25 -5.71 -0.19
CA ASP A 468 -30.54 -5.63 0.49
C ASP A 468 -30.48 -5.89 2.00
N ALA A 469 -29.29 -6.20 2.54
CA ALA A 469 -29.10 -6.27 3.97
C ALA A 469 -29.45 -4.92 4.63
N PRO A 470 -30.23 -4.88 5.74
CA PRO A 470 -30.71 -3.62 6.32
C PRO A 470 -29.59 -2.59 6.58
N PHE A 471 -28.44 -3.06 7.00
CA PHE A 471 -27.27 -2.20 7.26
C PHE A 471 -26.61 -1.65 5.99
N ASN A 472 -26.89 -2.22 4.80
CA ASN A 472 -26.42 -1.74 3.50
C ASN A 472 -27.42 -0.78 2.84
N LEU A 473 -28.71 -0.92 3.13
CA LEU A 473 -29.77 -0.06 2.58
C LEU A 473 -29.82 1.33 3.21
N GLN A 474 -29.16 1.53 4.35
CA GLN A 474 -29.26 2.75 5.14
C GLN A 474 -28.99 4.04 4.34
N TYR A 475 -28.09 4.01 3.37
CA TYR A 475 -27.68 5.16 2.56
C TYR A 475 -27.99 4.99 1.07
N TYR A 476 -28.60 3.87 0.69
CA TYR A 476 -28.90 3.56 -0.70
C TYR A 476 -30.06 4.42 -1.22
N LYS A 477 -29.87 5.00 -2.39
CA LYS A 477 -30.90 5.73 -3.14
C LYS A 477 -31.29 4.90 -4.39
N PRO A 478 -32.55 4.45 -4.51
CA PRO A 478 -32.96 3.64 -5.65
C PRO A 478 -32.67 4.33 -6.99
N GLY A 479 -32.04 3.59 -7.91
CA GLY A 479 -31.67 4.08 -9.23
C GLY A 479 -30.34 4.82 -9.31
N ASP A 480 -29.67 5.04 -8.18
CA ASP A 480 -28.34 5.65 -8.13
C ASP A 480 -27.28 4.64 -7.65
N TYR A 481 -26.61 4.00 -8.61
CA TYR A 481 -25.56 3.02 -8.33
C TYR A 481 -24.36 3.57 -7.57
N ASN A 482 -24.16 4.90 -7.57
CA ASN A 482 -23.08 5.54 -6.81
C ASN A 482 -23.32 5.49 -5.29
N THR A 483 -24.55 5.22 -4.86
CA THR A 483 -24.91 5.07 -3.45
C THR A 483 -24.94 3.61 -2.98
N GLU A 484 -24.66 2.65 -3.87
CA GLU A 484 -24.52 1.27 -3.52
C GLU A 484 -23.27 1.06 -2.65
N VAL A 485 -23.40 0.24 -1.61
CA VAL A 485 -22.21 -0.11 -0.80
C VAL A 485 -21.15 -0.77 -1.66
N ALA A 486 -19.91 -0.39 -1.45
CA ALA A 486 -18.75 -0.99 -2.10
C ALA A 486 -17.66 -1.29 -1.07
N TYR A 487 -16.76 -2.19 -1.42
CA TYR A 487 -15.69 -2.63 -0.54
C TYR A 487 -14.33 -2.23 -1.10
N MET A 488 -13.46 -1.79 -0.21
CA MET A 488 -12.04 -1.52 -0.50
C MET A 488 -11.18 -2.67 0.01
N GLY A 489 -10.15 -3.00 -0.75
CA GLY A 489 -9.27 -4.12 -0.42
C GLY A 489 -10.09 -5.40 -0.29
N CYS A 490 -9.99 -6.06 0.86
CA CYS A 490 -10.71 -7.32 1.08
C CYS A 490 -12.03 -7.16 1.85
N ARG A 491 -12.19 -6.15 2.75
CA ARG A 491 -13.34 -6.10 3.68
C ARG A 491 -13.78 -4.71 4.13
N THR A 492 -13.05 -3.64 3.81
CA THR A 492 -13.44 -2.30 4.24
C THR A 492 -14.67 -1.86 3.47
N ARG A 493 -15.81 -1.82 4.18
CA ARG A 493 -17.10 -1.40 3.62
C ARG A 493 -17.21 0.11 3.59
N VAL A 494 -17.54 0.66 2.43
CA VAL A 494 -17.79 2.09 2.26
C VAL A 494 -19.28 2.34 2.14
N MET A 495 -19.75 3.26 2.96
CA MET A 495 -21.15 3.66 3.08
C MET A 495 -21.26 5.18 3.03
N GLY A 496 -22.44 5.69 3.35
CA GLY A 496 -22.77 7.10 3.34
C GLY A 496 -21.75 8.03 4.00
N ASN A 497 -21.83 9.27 3.62
CA ASN A 497 -20.99 10.35 4.14
C ASN A 497 -21.66 10.99 5.36
N VAL A 498 -21.14 10.71 6.56
CA VAL A 498 -21.71 11.25 7.82
C VAL A 498 -21.55 12.76 7.97
N PHE A 499 -20.65 13.39 7.22
CA PHE A 499 -20.40 14.83 7.25
C PHE A 499 -21.17 15.60 6.17
N ASP A 500 -21.52 14.93 5.07
CA ASP A 500 -22.27 15.52 3.96
C ASP A 500 -23.18 14.47 3.32
N ASN A 501 -24.35 14.28 3.88
CA ASN A 501 -25.34 13.31 3.41
C ASN A 501 -26.01 13.71 2.07
N THR A 502 -25.64 14.84 1.50
CA THR A 502 -26.06 15.23 0.15
C THR A 502 -25.17 14.63 -0.93
N LYS A 503 -23.98 14.16 -0.55
CA LYS A 503 -22.96 13.56 -1.43
C LYS A 503 -22.64 12.13 -1.03
N GLU A 504 -23.68 11.31 -0.90
CA GLU A 504 -23.53 9.89 -0.58
C GLU A 504 -23.05 9.11 -1.79
N VAL A 505 -21.75 9.16 -2.04
CA VAL A 505 -21.10 8.41 -3.12
C VAL A 505 -20.02 7.49 -2.55
N THR A 506 -19.82 6.37 -3.20
CA THR A 506 -18.82 5.36 -2.81
C THR A 506 -17.48 5.53 -3.54
N CYS A 507 -17.47 6.31 -4.63
CA CYS A 507 -16.22 6.68 -5.31
C CYS A 507 -15.49 7.82 -4.61
N GLY A 508 -14.17 7.92 -4.82
CA GLY A 508 -13.35 8.99 -4.26
C GLY A 508 -13.29 8.98 -2.72
N ARG A 509 -13.51 7.83 -2.10
CA ARG A 509 -13.46 7.60 -0.66
C ARG A 509 -12.20 6.82 -0.31
N GLY A 510 -11.73 6.98 0.91
CA GLY A 510 -10.55 6.29 1.40
C GLY A 510 -10.67 5.83 2.86
N ASN A 511 -9.75 4.97 3.26
CA ASN A 511 -9.54 4.56 4.65
C ASN A 511 -8.17 5.08 5.09
N LEU A 512 -8.16 6.05 6.00
CA LEU A 512 -6.91 6.71 6.42
C LEU A 512 -6.01 5.78 7.23
N SER A 513 -6.59 5.00 8.15
CA SER A 513 -5.85 4.06 8.99
C SER A 513 -6.79 3.17 9.80
N PHE A 514 -6.26 2.11 10.36
CA PHE A 514 -6.98 1.27 11.32
C PHE A 514 -6.01 0.63 12.30
N THR A 515 -6.56 0.28 13.48
CA THR A 515 -5.82 -0.35 14.57
C THR A 515 -6.70 -1.43 15.18
N SER A 516 -6.12 -2.60 15.41
CA SER A 516 -6.81 -3.73 16.03
C SER A 516 -6.57 -3.76 17.53
N ILE A 517 -7.59 -4.17 18.30
CA ILE A 517 -7.52 -4.40 19.74
C ILE A 517 -7.44 -5.92 19.98
N ASN A 518 -6.56 -6.35 20.88
CA ASN A 518 -6.37 -7.76 21.23
C ASN A 518 -7.45 -8.23 22.21
N LEU A 519 -8.65 -8.52 21.71
CA LEU A 519 -9.76 -9.03 22.52
C LEU A 519 -9.46 -10.36 23.24
N PRO A 520 -8.78 -11.36 22.64
CA PRO A 520 -8.37 -12.56 23.34
C PRO A 520 -7.55 -12.29 24.60
N ARG A 521 -6.59 -11.36 24.52
CA ARG A 521 -5.79 -10.98 25.69
C ARG A 521 -6.64 -10.34 26.78
N ILE A 522 -7.52 -9.41 26.43
CA ILE A 522 -8.47 -8.80 27.38
C ILE A 522 -9.33 -9.88 28.05
N GLY A 523 -9.80 -10.88 27.27
CA GLY A 523 -10.58 -12.00 27.80
C GLY A 523 -9.80 -12.86 28.81
N ILE A 524 -8.53 -13.13 28.53
CA ILE A 524 -7.64 -13.88 29.44
C ILE A 524 -7.39 -13.07 30.72
N GLU A 525 -7.10 -11.78 30.61
CA GLU A 525 -6.83 -10.89 31.74
C GLU A 525 -8.08 -10.68 32.62
N ALA A 526 -9.25 -10.63 32.03
CA ALA A 526 -10.53 -10.50 32.77
C ALA A 526 -10.92 -11.76 33.55
N LYS A 527 -10.32 -12.93 33.26
CA LYS A 527 -10.53 -14.19 33.99
C LYS A 527 -12.00 -14.57 34.18
N GLY A 528 -12.83 -14.27 33.17
CA GLY A 528 -14.27 -14.55 33.17
C GLY A 528 -15.15 -13.47 33.82
N ASP A 529 -14.57 -12.41 34.39
CA ASP A 529 -15.35 -11.27 34.89
C ASP A 529 -15.67 -10.29 33.77
N MET A 530 -16.95 -10.24 33.35
CA MET A 530 -17.42 -9.37 32.28
C MET A 530 -17.28 -7.88 32.60
N LYS A 531 -17.38 -7.50 33.88
CA LYS A 531 -17.20 -6.09 34.27
C LYS A 531 -15.75 -5.63 34.05
N THR A 532 -14.81 -6.46 34.46
CA THR A 532 -13.38 -6.22 34.18
C THR A 532 -13.08 -6.24 32.68
N PHE A 533 -13.69 -7.16 31.92
CA PHE A 533 -13.54 -7.21 30.47
C PHE A 533 -13.94 -5.89 29.79
N TYR A 534 -15.14 -5.39 30.09
CA TYR A 534 -15.59 -4.12 29.48
C TYR A 534 -14.77 -2.92 29.95
N LYS A 535 -14.33 -2.89 31.21
CA LYS A 535 -13.44 -1.83 31.69
C LYS A 535 -12.12 -1.81 30.89
N LEU A 536 -11.45 -2.97 30.71
CA LEU A 536 -10.22 -3.07 29.94
C LEU A 536 -10.44 -2.73 28.47
N LEU A 537 -11.58 -3.14 27.90
CA LEU A 537 -11.93 -2.81 26.54
C LEU A 537 -12.10 -1.30 26.34
N ASP A 538 -12.81 -0.62 27.24
CA ASP A 538 -13.01 0.83 27.17
C ASP A 538 -11.66 1.58 27.26
N GLU A 539 -10.75 1.13 28.13
CA GLU A 539 -9.40 1.68 28.23
C GLU A 539 -8.62 1.54 26.89
N LYS A 540 -8.72 0.38 26.23
CA LYS A 540 -8.05 0.16 24.94
C LYS A 540 -8.73 0.92 23.79
N ILE A 541 -10.04 1.07 23.81
CA ILE A 541 -10.78 1.90 22.84
C ILE A 541 -10.32 3.35 22.93
N ALA A 542 -10.24 3.92 24.14
CA ALA A 542 -9.77 5.29 24.34
C ALA A 542 -8.34 5.50 23.81
N LEU A 543 -7.44 4.54 24.07
CA LEU A 543 -6.07 4.59 23.58
C LEU A 543 -6.00 4.52 22.03
N VAL A 544 -6.82 3.67 21.42
CA VAL A 544 -6.90 3.54 19.95
C VAL A 544 -7.51 4.80 19.32
N GLU A 545 -8.52 5.41 19.95
CA GLU A 545 -9.09 6.68 19.50
C GLU A 545 -8.02 7.77 19.47
N GLU A 546 -7.24 7.91 20.54
CA GLU A 546 -6.13 8.87 20.61
C GLU A 546 -5.09 8.61 19.51
N GLN A 547 -4.72 7.35 19.30
CA GLN A 547 -3.78 6.93 18.26
C GLN A 547 -4.29 7.29 16.86
N LEU A 548 -5.55 6.99 16.54
CA LEU A 548 -6.14 7.29 15.24
C LEU A 548 -6.24 8.80 15.00
N LEU A 549 -6.63 9.59 16.02
CA LEU A 549 -6.66 11.05 15.94
C LEU A 549 -5.25 11.65 15.76
N HIS A 550 -4.25 11.09 16.41
CA HIS A 550 -2.86 11.50 16.24
C HIS A 550 -2.40 11.29 14.79
N ARG A 551 -2.62 10.08 14.23
CA ARG A 551 -2.29 9.77 12.83
C ARG A 551 -3.07 10.65 11.85
N PHE A 552 -4.35 10.89 12.09
CA PHE A 552 -5.18 11.78 11.29
C PHE A 552 -4.61 13.21 11.22
N LYS A 553 -4.20 13.78 12.36
CA LYS A 553 -3.59 15.13 12.41
C LYS A 553 -2.31 15.20 11.58
N ILE A 554 -1.48 14.16 11.60
CA ILE A 554 -0.26 14.08 10.78
C ILE A 554 -0.63 14.05 9.31
N GLN A 555 -1.60 13.23 8.92
CA GLN A 555 -2.05 13.12 7.52
C GLN A 555 -2.67 14.44 7.02
N CYS A 556 -3.42 15.14 7.83
CA CYS A 556 -3.97 16.46 7.51
C CYS A 556 -2.89 17.54 7.25
N SER A 557 -1.67 17.34 7.72
CA SER A 557 -0.55 18.24 7.45
C SER A 557 0.05 18.08 6.04
N LYS A 558 -0.28 17.02 5.32
CA LYS A 558 0.23 16.72 3.99
C LYS A 558 -0.35 17.67 2.94
N LYS A 559 0.35 17.76 1.83
CA LYS A 559 -0.03 18.62 0.70
C LYS A 559 -0.37 17.77 -0.53
N VAL A 560 -1.22 18.31 -1.42
CA VAL A 560 -1.64 17.62 -2.65
C VAL A 560 -0.42 17.15 -3.48
N TYR A 561 0.67 17.92 -3.51
CA TYR A 561 1.87 17.53 -4.25
C TYR A 561 2.58 16.26 -3.71
N ASN A 562 2.25 15.82 -2.49
CA ASN A 562 2.72 14.54 -1.96
C ASN A 562 1.96 13.35 -2.58
N TYR A 563 0.77 13.61 -3.15
CA TYR A 563 -0.14 12.62 -3.72
C TYR A 563 -0.70 13.14 -5.04
N PRO A 564 0.15 13.35 -6.07
CA PRO A 564 -0.26 14.02 -7.30
C PRO A 564 -1.31 13.24 -8.10
N PHE A 565 -1.30 11.92 -8.03
CA PHE A 565 -2.33 11.08 -8.65
C PHE A 565 -3.56 10.93 -7.75
N LEU A 566 -3.38 10.49 -6.50
CA LEU A 566 -4.46 10.19 -5.55
C LEU A 566 -5.34 11.43 -5.25
N MET A 567 -4.74 12.60 -5.08
CA MET A 567 -5.42 13.84 -4.71
C MET A 567 -5.50 14.86 -5.85
N GLY A 568 -4.78 14.66 -6.93
CA GLY A 568 -4.67 15.63 -8.02
C GLY A 568 -5.52 15.31 -9.25
N GLN A 569 -6.03 14.09 -9.39
CA GLN A 569 -6.77 13.64 -10.58
C GLN A 569 -8.27 13.44 -10.35
N GLY A 570 -8.72 13.48 -9.16
CA GLY A 570 -10.10 13.14 -8.88
C GLY A 570 -10.90 14.05 -8.09
#